data_22536643ea4694c5b30cc86b4dc1a53f
#
_entry.id   22536643ea4694c5b30cc86b4dc1a53f
#
_cell.length_a   1.000
_cell.length_b   1.000
_cell.length_c   1.000
_cell.angle_alpha   90.00
_cell.angle_beta   90.00
_cell.angle_gamma   90.00
#
_symmetry.space_group_name_H-M   'P 1'
#
loop_
_entity.id
_entity.type
_entity.pdbx_description
1 polymer ?
#
loop_
_entity_poly.entity_id
_entity_poly.type
_entity_poly.pdbx_seq_one_letter_code
_entity_poly.pdbx_strand_id
1 'polypeptide(L)'
;MSESLSSEVVFLPLGGCGEIGMNFNLFGHADQWVAVDCGITLEQVPGALMPSVQMPDLSFITARREQLAGLIVTHAHEDHLGALPYLWEQLRCPVYATPFAAAVLRHKTRGRRGVLPLSLIHISEPTRRRGIS
;
A
#
# COMPACT_ATOMS: atom_id res chain seq x y z
N MET A 1 -6.16 -23.55 -11.53
CA MET A 1 -4.98 -23.45 -12.38
C MET A 1 -4.54 -22.01 -12.46
N SER A 2 -3.34 -21.74 -12.08
CA SER A 2 -2.82 -20.39 -12.16
C SER A 2 -2.19 -20.19 -13.53
N GLU A 3 -2.65 -19.19 -14.22
CA GLU A 3 -2.02 -18.81 -15.46
C GLU A 3 -0.82 -17.92 -15.13
N SER A 4 0.29 -18.19 -15.77
CA SER A 4 1.45 -17.32 -15.60
C SER A 4 1.16 -16.01 -16.33
N LEU A 5 1.64 -14.91 -15.76
CA LEU A 5 1.45 -13.60 -16.35
C LEU A 5 2.30 -13.40 -17.61
N SER A 6 3.25 -14.32 -17.83
CA SER A 6 4.17 -14.31 -18.97
C SER A 6 4.67 -12.88 -19.27
N SER A 7 4.38 -12.36 -20.46
CA SER A 7 4.84 -11.02 -20.85
C SER A 7 3.81 -9.92 -20.66
N GLU A 8 2.61 -10.27 -20.22
CA GLU A 8 1.56 -9.28 -20.03
C GLU A 8 1.69 -8.55 -18.69
N VAL A 9 1.28 -7.30 -18.68
CA VAL A 9 1.14 -6.52 -17.44
C VAL A 9 -0.33 -6.53 -17.07
N VAL A 10 -0.62 -6.95 -15.86
CA VAL A 10 -1.99 -7.03 -15.35
C VAL A 10 -2.18 -5.97 -14.28
N PHE A 11 -3.28 -5.25 -14.37
CA PHE A 11 -3.69 -4.29 -13.35
C PHE A 11 -4.90 -4.84 -12.61
N LEU A 12 -4.78 -4.96 -11.29
CA LEU A 12 -5.86 -5.47 -10.45
C LEU A 12 -6.09 -4.51 -9.28
N PRO A 13 -7.12 -3.66 -9.35
CA PRO A 13 -7.48 -2.81 -8.22
C PRO A 13 -8.23 -3.62 -7.16
N LEU A 14 -7.76 -3.54 -5.93
CA LEU A 14 -8.45 -4.13 -4.79
C LEU A 14 -9.18 -3.08 -3.96
N GLY A 15 -8.95 -1.80 -4.23
CA GLY A 15 -9.64 -0.70 -3.61
C GLY A 15 -9.31 0.60 -4.33
N GLY A 16 -10.19 1.57 -4.24
CA GLY A 16 -9.97 2.92 -4.78
C GLY A 16 -10.37 3.12 -6.23
N CYS A 17 -10.59 2.07 -6.97
CA CYS A 17 -11.00 2.20 -8.37
C CYS A 17 -12.50 2.47 -8.43
N GLY A 18 -12.89 3.60 -9.00
CA GLY A 18 -14.27 3.99 -9.05
C GLY A 18 -14.82 4.55 -7.74
N GLU A 19 -13.95 4.77 -6.76
CA GLU A 19 -14.31 5.32 -5.45
C GLU A 19 -13.17 6.15 -4.91
N ILE A 20 -13.44 6.95 -3.89
CA ILE A 20 -12.43 7.76 -3.22
C ILE A 20 -11.99 7.03 -1.96
N GLY A 21 -10.70 6.89 -1.79
CA GLY A 21 -10.13 6.30 -0.59
C GLY A 21 -9.76 4.84 -0.76
N MET A 22 -9.31 4.22 0.31
CA MET A 22 -8.78 2.85 0.44
C MET A 22 -8.06 2.34 -0.81
N ASN A 23 -7.15 3.16 -1.34
CA ASN A 23 -6.41 2.83 -2.55
C ASN A 23 -5.49 1.65 -2.31
N PHE A 24 -5.64 0.62 -3.11
CA PHE A 24 -4.75 -0.53 -3.12
C PHE A 24 -4.81 -1.15 -4.51
N ASN A 25 -3.74 -0.97 -5.26
CA ASN A 25 -3.68 -1.41 -6.65
C ASN A 25 -2.52 -2.37 -6.82
N LEU A 26 -2.76 -3.44 -7.57
CA LEU A 26 -1.73 -4.41 -7.87
C LEU A 26 -1.38 -4.36 -9.34
N PHE A 27 -0.10 -4.45 -9.60
CA PHE A 27 0.43 -4.60 -10.96
C PHE A 27 1.20 -5.89 -11.01
N GLY A 28 0.83 -6.76 -11.93
CA GLY A 28 1.45 -8.08 -12.07
C GLY A 28 2.12 -8.25 -13.41
N HIS A 29 3.28 -8.91 -13.39
CA HIS A 29 4.04 -9.23 -14.58
C HIS A 29 4.94 -10.42 -14.27
N ALA A 30 4.94 -11.43 -15.17
CA ALA A 30 5.80 -12.59 -15.03
C ALA A 30 5.75 -13.24 -13.65
N ASP A 31 4.53 -13.41 -13.12
CA ASP A 31 4.27 -14.00 -11.82
C ASP A 31 4.83 -13.20 -10.63
N GLN A 32 5.12 -11.93 -10.85
CA GLN A 32 5.53 -11.00 -9.79
C GLN A 32 4.49 -9.91 -9.65
N TRP A 33 4.28 -9.46 -8.42
CA TRP A 33 3.32 -8.42 -8.12
C TRP A 33 3.98 -7.26 -7.41
N VAL A 34 3.51 -6.06 -7.72
CA VAL A 34 3.87 -4.83 -7.01
C VAL A 34 2.57 -4.18 -6.57
N ALA A 35 2.49 -3.83 -5.31
CA ALA A 35 1.34 -3.09 -4.78
C ALA A 35 1.65 -1.59 -4.76
N VAL A 36 0.64 -0.79 -5.05
CA VAL A 36 0.74 0.66 -5.01
C VAL A 36 -0.33 1.18 -4.07
N ASP A 37 0.11 1.79 -3.01
CA ASP A 37 -0.70 2.36 -1.93
C ASP A 37 -1.44 1.31 -1.10
N CYS A 38 -1.78 1.69 0.13
CA CYS A 38 -2.51 0.85 1.06
C CYS A 38 -3.27 1.80 2.01
N GLY A 39 -4.41 2.29 1.54
CA GLY A 39 -5.13 3.38 2.18
C GLY A 39 -6.42 2.96 2.85
N ILE A 40 -6.98 3.87 3.62
CA ILE A 40 -8.27 3.69 4.28
C ILE A 40 -9.30 4.61 3.64
N THR A 41 -10.56 4.29 3.88
CA THR A 41 -11.69 5.20 3.66
C THR A 41 -12.39 5.39 5.00
N LEU A 42 -12.75 6.63 5.27
CA LEU A 42 -13.57 6.97 6.43
C LEU A 42 -14.99 7.23 5.93
N GLU A 43 -15.92 6.43 6.40
CA GLU A 43 -17.31 6.58 6.02
C GLU A 43 -18.13 7.04 7.21
N GLN A 44 -18.85 8.13 7.01
CA GLN A 44 -19.74 8.66 8.04
C GLN A 44 -21.03 7.86 8.04
N VAL A 45 -21.28 7.15 9.13
CA VAL A 45 -22.50 6.35 9.28
C VAL A 45 -23.51 7.18 10.06
N PRO A 46 -24.73 7.38 9.51
CA PRO A 46 -25.76 8.14 10.24
C PRO A 46 -26.04 7.55 11.62
N GLY A 47 -26.04 8.40 12.63
CA GLY A 47 -26.29 8.00 14.01
C GLY A 47 -25.09 7.45 14.75
N ALA A 48 -23.96 7.23 14.08
CA ALA A 48 -22.74 6.77 14.73
C ALA A 48 -21.93 7.95 15.27
N LEU A 49 -21.31 7.75 16.42
CA LEU A 49 -20.47 8.79 17.04
C LEU A 49 -19.15 8.95 16.32
N MET A 50 -18.69 7.89 15.66
CA MET A 50 -17.40 7.92 14.96
C MET A 50 -17.57 7.36 13.56
N PRO A 51 -16.75 7.83 12.61
CA PRO A 51 -16.80 7.28 11.26
C PRO A 51 -16.34 5.83 11.24
N SER A 52 -16.85 5.07 10.29
CA SER A 52 -16.40 3.72 10.04
C SER A 52 -15.12 3.76 9.22
N VAL A 53 -14.14 2.97 9.60
CA VAL A 53 -12.88 2.85 8.87
C VAL A 53 -12.97 1.64 7.95
N GLN A 54 -12.74 1.85 6.68
CA GLN A 54 -12.76 0.78 5.69
C GLN A 54 -11.36 0.59 5.11
N MET A 55 -11.00 -0.67 4.92
CA MET A 55 -9.69 -1.06 4.39
C MET A 55 -9.88 -2.05 3.25
N PRO A 56 -8.92 -2.13 2.31
CA PRO A 56 -9.05 -3.08 1.21
C PRO A 56 -8.96 -4.52 1.69
N ASP A 57 -9.60 -5.41 0.95
CA ASP A 57 -9.50 -6.85 1.19
C ASP A 57 -8.26 -7.36 0.46
N LEU A 58 -7.31 -7.88 1.20
CA LEU A 58 -6.03 -8.32 0.68
C LEU A 58 -5.96 -9.82 0.37
N SER A 59 -7.09 -10.52 0.40
CA SER A 59 -7.11 -11.98 0.25
C SER A 59 -6.36 -12.46 -0.99
N PHE A 60 -6.55 -11.78 -2.11
CA PHE A 60 -5.90 -12.16 -3.36
C PHE A 60 -4.38 -12.17 -3.23
N ILE A 61 -3.82 -11.09 -2.69
CA ILE A 61 -2.36 -10.95 -2.65
C ILE A 61 -1.75 -11.70 -1.47
N THR A 62 -2.47 -11.87 -0.37
CA THR A 62 -1.93 -12.64 0.75
C THR A 62 -1.77 -14.11 0.39
N ALA A 63 -2.63 -14.63 -0.48
CA ALA A 63 -2.48 -15.98 -1.01
C ALA A 63 -1.25 -16.11 -1.92
N ARG A 64 -0.72 -14.98 -2.40
CA ARG A 64 0.42 -14.91 -3.33
C ARG A 64 1.55 -14.07 -2.75
N ARG A 65 1.63 -14.03 -1.43
CA ARG A 65 2.58 -13.12 -0.75
C ARG A 65 4.03 -13.33 -1.18
N GLU A 66 4.41 -14.55 -1.49
CA GLU A 66 5.78 -14.84 -1.94
C GLU A 66 6.10 -14.21 -3.30
N GLN A 67 5.07 -13.87 -4.07
CA GLN A 67 5.23 -13.23 -5.36
C GLN A 67 5.10 -11.70 -5.28
N LEU A 68 4.87 -11.17 -4.09
CA LEU A 68 4.76 -9.73 -3.88
C LEU A 68 6.14 -9.14 -3.68
N ALA A 69 6.62 -8.41 -4.69
CA ALA A 69 7.97 -7.83 -4.67
C ALA A 69 8.08 -6.62 -3.74
N GLY A 70 7.01 -5.88 -3.58
CA GLY A 70 7.03 -4.73 -2.70
C GLY A 70 5.76 -3.89 -2.81
N LEU A 71 5.68 -2.88 -1.95
CA LEU A 71 4.60 -1.93 -1.94
C LEU A 71 5.17 -0.52 -2.07
N ILE A 72 4.63 0.24 -2.99
CA ILE A 72 5.02 1.63 -3.22
C ILE A 72 3.96 2.53 -2.61
N VAL A 73 4.38 3.44 -1.74
CA VAL A 73 3.51 4.47 -1.18
C VAL A 73 3.74 5.75 -1.97
N THR A 74 2.72 6.19 -2.69
CA THR A 74 2.86 7.35 -3.58
C THR A 74 2.93 8.67 -2.83
N HIS A 75 2.13 8.81 -1.77
CA HIS A 75 2.17 10.00 -0.93
C HIS A 75 1.51 9.71 0.43
N ALA A 76 1.52 10.72 1.30
CA ALA A 76 1.27 10.51 2.73
C ALA A 76 -0.18 10.65 3.17
N HIS A 77 -1.13 10.75 2.26
CA HIS A 77 -2.53 10.88 2.63
C HIS A 77 -3.11 9.55 3.14
N GLU A 78 -4.08 9.64 4.03
CA GLU A 78 -4.68 8.47 4.65
C GLU A 78 -5.30 7.50 3.66
N ASP A 79 -5.87 8.00 2.57
CA ASP A 79 -6.44 7.16 1.53
C ASP A 79 -5.39 6.44 0.69
N HIS A 80 -4.11 6.67 0.95
CA HIS A 80 -3.00 6.04 0.24
C HIS A 80 -2.05 5.27 1.15
N LEU A 81 -1.95 5.60 2.44
CA LEU A 81 -1.08 4.85 3.35
C LEU A 81 -1.74 4.46 4.68
N GLY A 82 -2.95 4.94 4.94
CA GLY A 82 -3.55 4.81 6.26
C GLY A 82 -3.83 3.39 6.72
N ALA A 83 -4.01 2.44 5.80
CA ALA A 83 -4.25 1.05 6.16
C ALA A 83 -2.95 0.27 6.39
N LEU A 84 -1.82 0.76 5.90
CA LEU A 84 -0.57 0.02 5.96
C LEU A 84 -0.16 -0.38 7.38
N PRO A 85 -0.25 0.49 8.40
CA PRO A 85 0.09 0.07 9.76
C PRO A 85 -0.77 -1.10 10.28
N TYR A 86 -1.99 -1.24 9.79
CA TYR A 86 -2.89 -2.30 10.22
C TYR A 86 -2.76 -3.56 9.40
N LEU A 87 -2.44 -3.44 8.13
CA LEU A 87 -2.45 -4.57 7.20
C LEU A 87 -1.04 -5.10 6.87
N TRP A 88 0.01 -4.43 7.36
CA TRP A 88 1.36 -4.80 6.98
C TRP A 88 1.69 -6.26 7.30
N GLU A 89 1.22 -6.78 8.40
CA GLU A 89 1.52 -8.16 8.77
C GLU A 89 1.00 -9.18 7.76
N GLN A 90 -0.06 -8.82 7.04
CA GLN A 90 -0.57 -9.67 5.98
C GLN A 90 0.28 -9.59 4.72
N LEU A 91 0.95 -8.47 4.50
CA LEU A 91 1.74 -8.24 3.29
C LEU A 91 3.20 -8.68 3.44
N ARG A 92 3.84 -8.25 4.49
CA ARG A 92 5.23 -8.57 4.83
C ARG A 92 6.19 -8.46 3.65
N CYS A 93 6.16 -7.30 3.00
CA CYS A 93 7.00 -7.03 1.85
C CYS A 93 7.78 -5.72 2.07
N PRO A 94 8.84 -5.49 1.29
CA PRO A 94 9.50 -4.19 1.35
C PRO A 94 8.55 -3.06 1.00
N VAL A 95 8.70 -1.93 1.67
CA VAL A 95 7.88 -0.74 1.45
C VAL A 95 8.79 0.36 0.91
N TYR A 96 8.39 0.95 -0.20
CA TYR A 96 9.12 2.03 -0.84
C TYR A 96 8.32 3.31 -0.71
N ALA A 97 8.93 4.34 -0.15
CA ALA A 97 8.22 5.58 0.16
C ALA A 97 9.15 6.78 0.00
N THR A 98 8.54 7.94 -0.24
CA THR A 98 9.30 9.19 -0.20
C THR A 98 9.71 9.49 1.24
N PRO A 99 10.70 10.40 1.44
CA PRO A 99 11.10 10.76 2.82
C PRO A 99 9.94 11.24 3.67
N PHE A 100 9.04 12.04 3.10
CA PHE A 100 7.90 12.54 3.85
C PHE A 100 6.92 11.43 4.21
N ALA A 101 6.58 10.58 3.25
CA ALA A 101 5.68 9.45 3.52
C ALA A 101 6.29 8.49 4.54
N ALA A 102 7.59 8.25 4.46
CA ALA A 102 8.29 7.41 5.43
C ALA A 102 8.21 8.01 6.85
N ALA A 103 8.37 9.32 6.96
CA ALA A 103 8.25 10.00 8.25
C ALA A 103 6.85 9.87 8.83
N VAL A 104 5.82 10.00 7.99
CA VAL A 104 4.43 9.82 8.42
C VAL A 104 4.20 8.40 8.89
N LEU A 105 4.70 7.41 8.15
CA LEU A 105 4.56 6.00 8.55
C LEU A 105 5.26 5.73 9.88
N ARG A 106 6.45 6.26 10.09
CA ARG A 106 7.16 6.12 11.36
C ARG A 106 6.36 6.71 12.50
N HIS A 107 5.76 7.86 12.28
CA HIS A 107 4.92 8.49 13.30
C HIS A 107 3.69 7.65 13.63
N LYS A 108 3.02 7.12 12.60
CA LYS A 108 1.84 6.29 12.78
C LYS A 108 2.14 4.96 13.49
N THR A 109 3.32 4.44 13.31
CA THR A 109 3.70 3.14 13.90
C THR A 109 4.40 3.28 15.25
N ARG A 110 4.64 4.50 15.68
CA ARG A 110 5.32 4.75 16.95
C ARG A 110 4.51 4.17 18.12
N GLY A 111 5.16 3.37 18.96
CA GLY A 111 4.52 2.78 20.11
C GLY A 111 3.63 1.57 19.84
N ARG A 112 3.50 1.16 18.61
CA ARG A 112 2.73 -0.04 18.26
C ARG A 112 3.65 -1.25 18.15
N ARG A 113 3.24 -2.35 18.77
CA ARG A 113 3.98 -3.61 18.66
C ARG A 113 3.50 -4.40 17.45
N GLY A 114 4.42 -5.15 16.85
CA GLY A 114 4.10 -6.04 15.75
C GLY A 114 3.72 -5.32 14.48
N VAL A 115 4.03 -4.05 14.39
CA VAL A 115 3.68 -3.22 13.26
C VAL A 115 4.89 -3.10 12.35
N LEU A 116 4.68 -2.54 11.17
CA LEU A 116 5.67 -2.32 10.13
C LEU A 116 7.07 -2.03 10.67
N PRO A 117 8.04 -2.94 10.44
CA PRO A 117 9.41 -2.67 10.84
C PRO A 117 9.97 -1.52 10.03
N LEU A 118 10.49 -0.52 10.72
CA LEU A 118 11.03 0.65 10.06
C LEU A 118 12.21 0.30 9.15
N SER A 119 12.91 -0.78 9.45
CA SER A 119 14.03 -1.25 8.63
C SER A 119 13.60 -1.72 7.24
N LEU A 120 12.32 -2.00 7.03
CA LEU A 120 11.82 -2.42 5.73
C LEU A 120 11.32 -1.25 4.89
N ILE A 121 11.36 -0.03 5.42
CA ILE A 121 10.96 1.13 4.64
C ILE A 121 12.16 1.62 3.86
N HIS A 122 12.06 1.52 2.54
CA HIS A 122 13.08 2.02 1.63
C HIS A 122 12.70 3.42 1.20
N ILE A 123 13.52 4.40 1.54
CA ILE A 123 13.24 5.79 1.21
C ILE A 123 13.74 6.06 -0.18
N SER A 124 12.81 6.52 -1.02
CA SER A 124 13.09 6.81 -2.41
C SER A 124 12.82 8.28 -2.67
N GLU A 125 13.80 8.97 -3.20
CA GLU A 125 13.61 10.36 -3.58
C GLU A 125 13.38 10.43 -5.08
N PRO A 126 12.47 11.33 -5.52
CA PRO A 126 12.34 11.55 -6.95
C PRO A 126 13.69 11.97 -7.50
N THR A 127 14.14 11.30 -8.55
CA THR A 127 15.39 11.64 -9.18
C THR A 127 15.26 13.02 -9.79
N ARG A 128 15.96 13.96 -9.19
CA ARG A 128 16.00 15.31 -9.71
C ARG A 128 17.22 15.41 -10.61
N ARG A 129 16.97 15.52 -11.88
CA ARG A 129 18.07 15.61 -12.85
C ARG A 129 18.73 16.97 -12.72
N ARG A 130 20.00 16.92 -12.41
CA ARG A 130 20.79 18.14 -12.29
C ARG A 130 20.86 18.88 -13.60
N GLY A 131 20.59 20.17 -13.58
CA GLY A 131 20.64 21.00 -14.77
C GLY A 131 19.42 20.90 -15.65
N ILE A 132 18.52 19.98 -15.35
CA ILE A 132 17.26 19.84 -16.09
C ILE A 132 16.08 20.05 -15.18
N SER A 133 16.29 19.74 -13.97
CA SER A 133 15.26 19.90 -12.96
C SER A 133 14.81 21.32 -12.84
#